data_514000a8cb915a459e9b5a991b4689d4
#
_entry.id   514000a8cb915a459e9b5a991b4689d4
#
_cell.length_a   1.000
_cell.length_b   1.000
_cell.length_c   1.000
_cell.angle_alpha   90.00
_cell.angle_beta   90.00
_cell.angle_gamma   90.00
#
_symmetry.space_group_name_H-M   'P 1'
#
loop_
_entity.id
_entity.type
_entity.pdbx_description
1 polymer ?
#
loop_
_entity_poly.entity_id
_entity_poly.type
_entity_poly.pdbx_seq_one_letter_code
_entity_poly.pdbx_strand_id
1 'polypeptide(L)'
;ATLLDEMNNLRLLCAKKRGTKAGTNSVQEWNALISKEIEKDFGSIKSDIDAYGERIGSVLVVRKNQSTLKIKNGDTGLLVKRVPQEGEDSFKLVLPGTEKGTVRYVSRPQIEAAKLGYAITIHTSQGSEYKHALVMLTKEADSPLNLRELIYTGVSRAKQKVTVIGSEEVLEQGLTRQVERASRLDEL
;
A
#
# COMPACT_ATOMS: atom_id res chain seq x y z
N ALA A 1 -2.85 -15.02 -12.35
CA ALA A 1 -3.75 -14.86 -11.18
C ALA A 1 -2.99 -15.16 -9.89
N THR A 2 -2.29 -16.27 -9.81
CA THR A 2 -1.59 -16.74 -8.59
C THR A 2 -0.66 -15.69 -7.97
N LEU A 3 0.16 -14.96 -8.76
CA LEU A 3 1.07 -13.93 -8.23
C LEU A 3 0.31 -12.74 -7.61
N LEU A 4 -0.80 -12.32 -8.21
CA LEU A 4 -1.61 -11.24 -7.64
C LEU A 4 -2.35 -11.70 -6.38
N ASP A 5 -2.73 -12.97 -6.31
CA ASP A 5 -3.32 -13.57 -5.10
C ASP A 5 -2.27 -13.63 -3.97
N GLU A 6 -1.01 -13.98 -4.29
CA GLU A 6 0.09 -13.97 -3.33
C GLU A 6 0.38 -12.57 -2.76
N MET A 7 0.22 -11.52 -3.55
CA MET A 7 0.38 -10.14 -3.06
C MET A 7 -0.62 -9.78 -1.95
N ASN A 8 -1.75 -10.46 -1.87
CA ASN A 8 -2.76 -10.27 -0.82
C ASN A 8 -2.54 -11.19 0.40
N ASN A 9 -1.52 -12.06 0.37
CA ASN A 9 -1.18 -12.90 1.51
C ASN A 9 -0.62 -12.09 2.68
N LEU A 10 0.18 -11.06 2.38
CA LEU A 10 0.80 -10.21 3.39
C LEU A 10 0.72 -8.74 2.97
N ARG A 11 0.33 -7.86 3.90
CA ARG A 11 0.34 -6.42 3.67
C ARG A 11 0.82 -5.65 4.89
N LEU A 12 1.77 -4.74 4.66
CA LEU A 12 2.22 -3.79 5.67
C LEU A 12 1.35 -2.54 5.65
N LEU A 13 0.67 -2.29 6.76
CA LEU A 13 -0.27 -1.19 6.97
C LEU A 13 0.33 -0.21 7.98
N CYS A 14 0.64 1.01 7.54
CA CYS A 14 1.23 2.04 8.39
C CYS A 14 0.18 3.09 8.77
N ALA A 15 0.24 3.56 10.01
CA ALA A 15 -0.57 4.69 10.45
C ALA A 15 -0.16 5.99 9.73
N LYS A 16 1.13 6.17 9.43
CA LYS A 16 1.74 7.40 8.89
C LYS A 16 2.16 7.26 7.42
N LYS A 17 1.81 8.25 6.60
CA LYS A 17 2.17 8.24 5.17
C LYS A 17 3.62 8.66 4.94
N ARG A 18 4.06 9.74 5.59
CA ARG A 18 5.41 10.32 5.47
C ARG A 18 5.96 10.63 6.85
N GLY A 19 7.26 10.50 7.03
CA GLY A 19 7.98 10.95 8.21
C GLY A 19 8.88 12.13 7.88
N THR A 20 9.12 12.98 8.87
CA THR A 20 10.08 14.10 8.76
C THR A 20 11.50 13.69 9.11
N LYS A 21 11.65 12.56 9.79
CA LYS A 21 12.94 11.98 10.23
C LYS A 21 12.98 10.49 9.89
N ALA A 22 14.17 9.92 9.86
CA ALA A 22 14.33 8.46 9.75
C ALA A 22 13.74 7.73 10.98
N GLY A 23 13.24 6.53 10.77
CA GLY A 23 12.70 5.71 11.85
C GLY A 23 11.29 6.09 12.30
N THR A 24 10.48 6.73 11.44
CA THR A 24 9.12 7.17 11.76
C THR A 24 8.03 6.12 11.50
N ASN A 25 8.41 4.92 11.06
CA ASN A 25 7.47 3.86 10.67
C ASN A 25 6.45 4.31 9.60
N SER A 26 6.89 5.14 8.66
CA SER A 26 6.02 5.66 7.59
C SER A 26 5.99 4.75 6.37
N VAL A 27 4.92 4.87 5.57
CA VAL A 27 4.80 4.18 4.27
C VAL A 27 5.98 4.48 3.36
N GLN A 28 6.42 5.74 3.31
CA GLN A 28 7.55 6.15 2.46
C GLN A 28 8.84 5.45 2.87
N GLU A 29 9.13 5.39 4.16
CA GLU A 29 10.32 4.76 4.71
C GLU A 29 10.34 3.25 4.44
N TRP A 30 9.24 2.56 4.74
CA TRP A 30 9.15 1.13 4.52
C TRP A 30 9.21 0.73 3.05
N ASN A 31 8.56 1.47 2.17
CA ASN A 31 8.68 1.21 0.73
C ASN A 31 10.12 1.38 0.23
N ALA A 32 10.84 2.40 0.71
CA ALA A 32 12.25 2.60 0.35
C ALA A 32 13.15 1.48 0.89
N LEU A 33 12.95 1.05 2.15
CA LEU A 33 13.71 -0.04 2.75
C LEU A 33 13.49 -1.37 2.03
N ILE A 34 12.23 -1.72 1.77
CA ILE A 34 11.89 -2.98 1.08
C ILE A 34 12.43 -2.96 -0.35
N SER A 35 12.29 -1.84 -1.08
CA SER A 35 12.85 -1.71 -2.44
C SER A 35 14.36 -1.90 -2.45
N LYS A 36 15.06 -1.29 -1.48
CA LYS A 36 16.51 -1.42 -1.35
C LYS A 36 16.95 -2.85 -1.04
N GLU A 37 16.21 -3.56 -0.19
CA GLU A 37 16.52 -4.98 0.11
C GLU A 37 16.31 -5.87 -1.11
N ILE A 38 15.21 -5.67 -1.85
CA ILE A 38 14.96 -6.38 -3.10
C ILE A 38 16.10 -6.13 -4.12
N GLU A 39 16.58 -4.89 -4.21
CA GLU A 39 17.70 -4.57 -5.10
C GLU A 39 19.00 -5.30 -4.77
N LYS A 40 19.29 -5.56 -3.51
CA LYS A 40 20.46 -6.32 -3.09
C LYS A 40 20.41 -7.77 -3.59
N ASP A 41 19.23 -8.38 -3.50
CA ASP A 41 19.06 -9.79 -3.84
C ASP A 41 19.01 -10.03 -5.36
N PHE A 42 18.39 -9.11 -6.11
CA PHE A 42 18.14 -9.29 -7.54
C PHE A 42 19.03 -8.45 -8.47
N GLY A 43 19.92 -7.63 -7.91
CA GLY A 43 20.79 -6.74 -8.69
C GLY A 43 20.02 -5.60 -9.39
N SER A 44 20.70 -4.71 -10.09
CA SER A 44 20.08 -3.59 -10.80
C SER A 44 20.39 -3.64 -12.29
N ILE A 45 19.39 -3.99 -13.10
CA ILE A 45 19.47 -3.94 -14.56
C ILE A 45 18.68 -2.71 -15.03
N LYS A 46 19.36 -1.74 -15.66
CA LYS A 46 18.71 -0.48 -16.10
C LYS A 46 17.52 -0.69 -17.04
N SER A 47 17.55 -1.73 -17.86
CA SER A 47 16.45 -2.07 -18.78
C SER A 47 15.16 -2.52 -18.09
N ASP A 48 15.22 -2.79 -16.81
CA ASP A 48 14.12 -3.28 -16.00
C ASP A 48 13.49 -2.21 -15.11
N ILE A 49 13.88 -0.95 -15.34
CA ILE A 49 13.35 0.23 -14.65
C ILE A 49 12.49 1.02 -15.63
N ASP A 50 11.28 1.38 -15.21
CA ASP A 50 10.37 2.22 -16.01
C ASP A 50 10.79 3.69 -16.02
N ALA A 51 10.12 4.51 -16.82
CA ALA A 51 10.38 5.95 -16.91
C ALA A 51 10.12 6.73 -15.60
N TYR A 52 9.49 6.10 -14.62
CA TYR A 52 9.18 6.67 -13.30
C TYR A 52 10.12 6.18 -12.20
N GLY A 53 11.15 5.40 -12.56
CA GLY A 53 12.16 4.89 -11.65
C GLY A 53 11.75 3.61 -10.90
N GLU A 54 10.65 2.95 -11.30
CA GLU A 54 10.18 1.74 -10.66
C GLU A 54 10.65 0.49 -11.45
N ARG A 55 11.04 -0.55 -10.73
CA ARG A 55 11.57 -1.79 -11.30
C ARG A 55 10.45 -2.77 -11.65
N ILE A 56 10.65 -3.61 -12.69
CA ILE A 56 9.81 -4.78 -12.93
C ILE A 56 9.77 -5.69 -11.68
N GLY A 57 8.60 -6.27 -11.42
CA GLY A 57 8.34 -7.02 -10.20
C GLY A 57 7.95 -6.15 -9.01
N SER A 58 8.01 -4.81 -9.13
CA SER A 58 7.54 -3.91 -8.07
C SER A 58 6.03 -3.98 -7.90
N VAL A 59 5.61 -4.01 -6.64
CA VAL A 59 4.21 -3.84 -6.26
C VAL A 59 3.90 -2.35 -6.27
N LEU A 60 2.95 -1.95 -7.11
CA LEU A 60 2.50 -0.56 -7.21
C LEU A 60 1.05 -0.43 -6.73
N VAL A 61 0.76 0.68 -6.07
CA VAL A 61 -0.59 1.08 -5.66
C VAL A 61 -1.01 2.33 -6.41
N VAL A 62 -2.18 2.29 -7.02
CA VAL A 62 -2.77 3.43 -7.74
C VAL A 62 -3.24 4.47 -6.71
N ARG A 63 -2.98 5.75 -6.98
CA ARG A 63 -3.27 6.88 -6.07
C ARG A 63 -4.40 7.78 -6.56
N LYS A 64 -5.02 7.46 -7.69
CA LYS A 64 -6.07 8.29 -8.29
C LYS A 64 -7.09 7.41 -9.01
N ASN A 65 -8.36 7.72 -8.84
CA ASN A 65 -9.42 7.05 -9.59
C ASN A 65 -9.31 7.40 -11.07
N GLN A 66 -9.53 6.41 -11.93
CA GLN A 66 -9.56 6.56 -13.39
C GLN A 66 -10.74 5.75 -13.93
N SER A 67 -11.87 6.43 -14.09
CA SER A 67 -13.14 5.80 -14.45
C SER A 67 -13.10 5.12 -15.82
N THR A 68 -12.39 5.71 -16.79
CA THR A 68 -12.22 5.14 -18.15
C THR A 68 -11.51 3.79 -18.14
N LEU A 69 -10.57 3.61 -17.21
CA LEU A 69 -9.83 2.36 -17.03
C LEU A 69 -10.45 1.45 -15.96
N LYS A 70 -11.55 1.87 -15.34
CA LYS A 70 -12.16 1.18 -14.19
C LYS A 70 -11.16 0.89 -13.08
N ILE A 71 -10.27 1.85 -12.80
CA ILE A 71 -9.24 1.77 -11.77
C ILE A 71 -9.62 2.69 -10.62
N LYS A 72 -9.47 2.18 -9.40
CA LYS A 72 -9.74 2.90 -8.16
C LYS A 72 -8.46 3.26 -7.42
N ASN A 73 -8.53 4.34 -6.66
CA ASN A 73 -7.48 4.65 -5.68
C ASN A 73 -7.38 3.49 -4.68
N GLY A 74 -6.17 2.96 -4.48
CA GLY A 74 -5.91 1.79 -3.65
C GLY A 74 -5.75 0.49 -4.44
N ASP A 75 -6.16 0.41 -5.71
CA ASP A 75 -5.90 -0.76 -6.54
C ASP A 75 -4.40 -1.03 -6.59
N THR A 76 -4.05 -2.29 -6.41
CA THR A 76 -2.66 -2.75 -6.32
C THR A 76 -2.37 -3.72 -7.45
N GLY A 77 -1.23 -3.55 -8.08
CA GLY A 77 -0.78 -4.40 -9.19
C GLY A 77 0.72 -4.62 -9.20
N LEU A 78 1.16 -5.43 -10.14
CA LEU A 78 2.55 -5.80 -10.35
C LEU A 78 3.08 -5.13 -11.62
N LEU A 79 4.21 -4.43 -11.53
CA LEU A 79 4.87 -3.86 -12.70
C LEU A 79 5.57 -4.97 -13.49
N VAL A 80 5.23 -5.11 -14.76
CA VAL A 80 5.82 -6.09 -15.65
C VAL A 80 6.31 -5.43 -16.93
N LYS A 81 7.27 -6.08 -17.61
CA LYS A 81 7.72 -5.72 -18.94
C LYS A 81 7.20 -6.74 -19.94
N ARG A 82 6.61 -6.27 -21.01
CA ARG A 82 6.15 -7.10 -22.14
C ARG A 82 6.85 -6.68 -23.40
N VAL A 83 6.95 -7.59 -24.36
CA VAL A 83 7.35 -7.22 -25.71
C VAL A 83 6.28 -6.29 -26.26
N PRO A 84 6.62 -5.02 -26.56
CA PRO A 84 5.62 -4.06 -27.03
C PRO A 84 5.16 -4.41 -28.45
N GLN A 85 3.90 -4.17 -28.72
CA GLN A 85 3.45 -4.03 -30.11
C GLN A 85 3.81 -2.63 -30.60
N GLU A 86 3.77 -2.42 -31.94
CA GLU A 86 4.15 -1.14 -32.52
C GLU A 86 3.37 0.02 -31.87
N GLY A 87 4.08 1.02 -31.36
CA GLY A 87 3.50 2.17 -30.67
C GLY A 87 3.07 1.94 -29.21
N GLU A 88 3.30 0.75 -28.62
CA GLU A 88 2.96 0.47 -27.24
C GLU A 88 4.16 0.64 -26.28
N ASP A 89 3.86 1.07 -25.04
CA ASP A 89 4.84 1.03 -23.95
C ASP A 89 5.09 -0.43 -23.50
N SER A 90 6.36 -0.76 -23.29
CA SER A 90 6.77 -2.08 -22.81
C SER A 90 6.38 -2.35 -21.35
N PHE A 91 6.25 -1.29 -20.54
CA PHE A 91 5.89 -1.43 -19.12
C PHE A 91 4.38 -1.40 -18.94
N LYS A 92 3.86 -2.40 -18.26
CA LYS A 92 2.44 -2.54 -17.94
C LYS A 92 2.27 -2.80 -16.45
N LEU A 93 1.22 -2.26 -15.86
CA LEU A 93 0.75 -2.69 -14.55
C LEU A 93 -0.27 -3.81 -14.73
N VAL A 94 -0.02 -4.95 -14.12
CA VAL A 94 -0.96 -6.08 -14.05
C VAL A 94 -1.84 -5.88 -12.84
N LEU A 95 -3.13 -5.75 -13.08
CA LEU A 95 -4.17 -5.60 -12.05
C LEU A 95 -5.10 -6.82 -12.08
N PRO A 96 -5.80 -7.13 -10.97
CA PRO A 96 -6.90 -8.09 -11.00
C PRO A 96 -7.91 -7.71 -12.08
N GLY A 97 -8.41 -8.70 -12.81
CA GLY A 97 -9.49 -8.51 -13.76
C GLY A 97 -10.84 -8.35 -13.09
N THR A 98 -11.88 -8.11 -13.86
CA THR A 98 -13.26 -8.02 -13.37
C THR A 98 -13.84 -9.37 -12.99
N GLU A 99 -13.38 -10.43 -13.63
CA GLU A 99 -13.78 -11.80 -13.35
C GLU A 99 -12.72 -12.49 -12.47
N LYS A 100 -13.18 -13.38 -11.59
CA LYS A 100 -12.28 -14.12 -10.70
C LYS A 100 -11.25 -14.92 -11.51
N GLY A 101 -9.98 -14.79 -11.13
CA GLY A 101 -8.88 -15.50 -11.78
C GLY A 101 -8.37 -14.85 -13.07
N THR A 102 -8.96 -13.74 -13.51
CA THR A 102 -8.47 -12.99 -14.68
C THR A 102 -7.55 -11.84 -14.26
N VAL A 103 -6.76 -11.37 -15.22
CA VAL A 103 -5.89 -10.21 -15.04
C VAL A 103 -6.09 -9.24 -16.20
N ARG A 104 -5.81 -7.98 -15.96
CA ARG A 104 -5.80 -6.93 -16.98
C ARG A 104 -4.47 -6.20 -16.96
N TYR A 105 -4.04 -5.77 -18.13
CA TYR A 105 -2.81 -5.02 -18.32
C TYR A 105 -3.15 -3.57 -18.62
N VAL A 106 -2.56 -2.66 -17.87
CA VAL A 106 -2.72 -1.22 -18.08
C VAL A 106 -1.36 -0.61 -18.38
N SER A 107 -1.28 0.21 -19.43
CA SER A 107 -0.03 0.85 -19.81
C SER A 107 0.48 1.76 -18.70
N ARG A 108 1.78 1.71 -18.43
CA ARG A 108 2.37 2.44 -17.31
C ARG A 108 2.15 3.96 -17.38
N PRO A 109 2.26 4.63 -18.55
CA PRO A 109 1.95 6.05 -18.67
C PRO A 109 0.50 6.41 -18.33
N GLN A 110 -0.45 5.50 -18.51
CA GLN A 110 -1.85 5.76 -18.16
C GLN A 110 -2.10 5.83 -16.65
N ILE A 111 -1.15 5.37 -15.84
CA ILE A 111 -1.23 5.33 -14.36
C ILE A 111 -0.03 5.98 -13.68
N GLU A 112 0.36 7.16 -14.14
CA GLU A 112 1.49 7.93 -13.59
C GLU A 112 1.45 8.09 -12.07
N ALA A 113 0.25 8.23 -11.50
CA ALA A 113 0.06 8.38 -10.06
C ALA A 113 0.33 7.11 -9.23
N ALA A 114 0.62 5.95 -9.88
CA ALA A 114 0.97 4.74 -9.14
C ALA A 114 2.34 4.88 -8.47
N LYS A 115 2.44 4.40 -7.23
CA LYS A 115 3.64 4.45 -6.39
C LYS A 115 3.89 3.08 -5.75
N LEU A 116 5.10 2.86 -5.23
CA LEU A 116 5.41 1.65 -4.48
C LEU A 116 4.34 1.35 -3.44
N GLY A 117 3.93 0.10 -3.38
CA GLY A 117 2.80 -0.40 -2.59
C GLY A 117 3.12 -1.60 -1.70
N TYR A 118 4.40 -1.86 -1.37
CA TYR A 118 4.77 -2.88 -0.37
C TYR A 118 4.18 -2.52 0.99
N ALA A 119 4.29 -1.25 1.37
CA ALA A 119 3.58 -0.65 2.48
C ALA A 119 2.55 0.36 1.98
N ILE A 120 1.38 0.40 2.63
CA ILE A 120 0.32 1.39 2.37
C ILE A 120 -0.19 1.96 3.69
N THR A 121 -0.94 3.07 3.64
CA THR A 121 -1.59 3.56 4.86
C THR A 121 -2.80 2.70 5.20
N ILE A 122 -3.13 2.61 6.50
CA ILE A 122 -4.35 1.97 6.98
C ILE A 122 -5.59 2.53 6.25
N HIS A 123 -5.65 3.84 6.01
CA HIS A 123 -6.74 4.46 5.25
C HIS A 123 -6.82 3.97 3.79
N THR A 124 -5.67 3.81 3.13
CA THR A 124 -5.64 3.30 1.74
C THR A 124 -6.09 1.84 1.65
N SER A 125 -5.99 1.08 2.74
CA SER A 125 -6.42 -0.33 2.80
C SER A 125 -7.92 -0.50 3.02
N GLN A 126 -8.68 0.58 3.25
CA GLN A 126 -10.13 0.50 3.43
C GLN A 126 -10.79 -0.13 2.19
N GLY A 127 -11.68 -1.09 2.43
CA GLY A 127 -12.31 -1.89 1.37
C GLY A 127 -11.48 -3.07 0.86
N SER A 128 -10.22 -3.22 1.32
CA SER A 128 -9.37 -4.37 1.00
C SER A 128 -9.19 -5.28 2.21
N GLU A 129 -8.89 -6.55 1.96
CA GLU A 129 -8.63 -7.55 3.00
C GLU A 129 -7.40 -8.39 2.61
N TYR A 130 -6.62 -8.82 3.60
CA TYR A 130 -5.37 -9.57 3.44
C TYR A 130 -5.39 -10.81 4.32
N LYS A 131 -4.72 -11.89 3.92
CA LYS A 131 -4.58 -13.06 4.79
C LYS A 131 -3.85 -12.70 6.08
N HIS A 132 -2.75 -11.96 5.96
CA HIS A 132 -1.98 -11.46 7.10
C HIS A 132 -1.78 -9.95 6.96
N ALA A 133 -2.25 -9.18 7.92
CA ALA A 133 -2.00 -7.74 8.04
C ALA A 133 -0.91 -7.48 9.08
N LEU A 134 0.14 -6.77 8.69
CA LEU A 134 1.14 -6.21 9.59
C LEU A 134 0.75 -4.75 9.85
N VAL A 135 0.29 -4.44 11.05
CA VAL A 135 -0.14 -3.08 11.43
C VAL A 135 1.01 -2.39 12.15
N MET A 136 1.59 -1.40 11.50
CA MET A 136 2.71 -0.62 12.01
C MET A 136 2.21 0.65 12.67
N LEU A 137 2.36 0.75 13.98
CA LEU A 137 2.08 1.96 14.75
C LEU A 137 3.19 3.00 14.57
N THR A 138 2.92 4.26 14.89
CA THR A 138 3.97 5.28 14.96
C THR A 138 4.89 5.01 16.14
N LYS A 139 6.09 5.57 16.13
CA LYS A 139 7.01 5.42 17.29
C LYS A 139 6.64 6.35 18.44
N GLU A 140 6.04 7.49 18.11
CA GLU A 140 5.66 8.49 19.10
C GLU A 140 4.33 8.08 19.75
N ALA A 141 4.32 7.89 21.06
CA ALA A 141 3.14 7.49 21.81
C ALA A 141 2.03 8.56 21.78
N ASP A 142 2.41 9.83 21.79
CA ASP A 142 1.52 10.98 21.72
C ASP A 142 1.03 11.32 20.30
N SER A 143 1.43 10.55 19.30
CA SER A 143 1.03 10.79 17.90
C SER A 143 -0.49 10.81 17.77
N PRO A 144 -1.06 11.85 17.11
CA PRO A 144 -2.50 11.94 16.85
C PRO A 144 -3.01 10.84 15.89
N LEU A 145 -2.10 10.05 15.31
CA LEU A 145 -2.43 8.91 14.46
C LEU A 145 -2.59 7.60 15.24
N ASN A 146 -2.18 7.55 16.50
CA ASN A 146 -2.39 6.39 17.37
C ASN A 146 -3.78 6.52 18.02
N LEU A 147 -4.81 6.15 17.25
CA LEU A 147 -6.21 6.22 17.66
C LEU A 147 -6.81 4.83 17.61
N ARG A 148 -7.71 4.54 18.55
CA ARG A 148 -8.42 3.26 18.64
C ARG A 148 -9.09 2.89 17.31
N GLU A 149 -9.74 3.85 16.68
CA GLU A 149 -10.45 3.65 15.40
C GLU A 149 -9.49 3.30 14.26
N LEU A 150 -8.29 3.90 14.23
CA LEU A 150 -7.29 3.61 13.22
C LEU A 150 -6.69 2.22 13.43
N ILE A 151 -6.35 1.88 14.68
CA ILE A 151 -5.85 0.54 15.05
C ILE A 151 -6.88 -0.51 14.68
N TYR A 152 -8.14 -0.33 15.08
CA TYR A 152 -9.25 -1.22 14.72
C TYR A 152 -9.40 -1.38 13.20
N THR A 153 -9.35 -0.28 12.46
CA THR A 153 -9.41 -0.31 10.98
C THR A 153 -8.29 -1.16 10.41
N GLY A 154 -7.06 -1.02 10.90
CA GLY A 154 -5.91 -1.80 10.45
C GLY A 154 -6.04 -3.29 10.78
N VAL A 155 -6.41 -3.61 12.01
CA VAL A 155 -6.59 -4.99 12.50
C VAL A 155 -7.71 -5.71 11.74
N SER A 156 -8.81 -5.01 11.46
CA SER A 156 -9.96 -5.57 10.71
C SER A 156 -9.66 -5.85 9.23
N ARG A 157 -8.48 -5.50 8.72
CA ARG A 157 -8.05 -5.87 7.36
C ARG A 157 -7.53 -7.30 7.26
N ALA A 158 -7.27 -7.97 8.37
CA ALA A 158 -6.74 -9.32 8.40
C ALA A 158 -7.87 -10.37 8.34
N LYS A 159 -7.74 -11.33 7.41
CA LYS A 159 -8.63 -12.51 7.33
C LYS A 159 -8.23 -13.66 8.25
N GLN A 160 -6.92 -13.84 8.46
CA GLN A 160 -6.39 -15.00 9.18
C GLN A 160 -5.46 -14.60 10.32
N LYS A 161 -4.56 -13.65 10.08
CA LYS A 161 -3.54 -13.25 11.05
C LYS A 161 -3.33 -11.75 11.04
N VAL A 162 -3.23 -11.17 12.23
CA VAL A 162 -2.75 -9.80 12.42
C VAL A 162 -1.49 -9.82 13.28
N THR A 163 -0.54 -8.96 12.93
CA THR A 163 0.61 -8.63 13.78
C THR A 163 0.65 -7.13 13.94
N VAL A 164 0.56 -6.66 15.18
CA VAL A 164 0.73 -5.24 15.50
C VAL A 164 2.18 -5.02 15.89
N ILE A 165 2.81 -4.02 15.28
CA ILE A 165 4.22 -3.68 15.49
C ILE A 165 4.29 -2.26 16.08
N GLY A 166 4.80 -2.15 17.29
CA GLY A 166 4.93 -0.92 18.06
C GLY A 166 5.33 -1.25 19.50
N SER A 167 5.61 -0.24 20.31
CA SER A 167 5.80 -0.45 21.75
C SER A 167 4.44 -0.69 22.44
N GLU A 168 4.46 -1.37 23.55
CA GLU A 168 3.28 -1.62 24.39
C GLU A 168 2.62 -0.30 24.81
N GLU A 169 3.42 0.68 25.22
CA GLU A 169 2.97 2.02 25.58
C GLU A 169 2.19 2.70 24.45
N VAL A 170 2.69 2.63 23.20
CA VAL A 170 2.02 3.20 22.01
C VAL A 170 0.69 2.50 21.75
N LEU A 171 0.65 1.18 21.94
CA LEU A 171 -0.57 0.41 21.74
C LEU A 171 -1.61 0.75 22.82
N GLU A 172 -1.23 0.75 24.10
CA GLU A 172 -2.12 1.09 25.23
C GLU A 172 -2.71 2.48 25.08
N GLN A 173 -1.87 3.49 24.83
CA GLN A 173 -2.34 4.86 24.60
C GLN A 173 -3.25 4.95 23.38
N GLY A 174 -2.89 4.26 22.28
CA GLY A 174 -3.71 4.22 21.09
C GLY A 174 -5.08 3.59 21.32
N LEU A 175 -5.18 2.54 22.15
CA LEU A 175 -6.46 1.89 22.45
C LEU A 175 -7.36 2.72 23.37
N THR A 176 -6.80 3.58 24.20
CA THR A 176 -7.56 4.47 25.10
C THR A 176 -8.00 5.76 24.42
N ARG A 177 -7.23 6.25 23.44
CA ARG A 177 -7.50 7.50 22.74
C ARG A 177 -8.59 7.33 21.66
N GLN A 178 -9.62 8.15 21.75
CA GLN A 178 -10.73 8.20 20.78
C GLN A 178 -10.66 9.46 19.94
N VAL A 179 -11.27 9.42 18.75
CA VAL A 179 -11.47 10.62 17.93
C VAL A 179 -12.54 11.50 18.59
N GLU A 180 -12.17 12.67 19.04
CA GLU A 180 -13.16 13.73 19.34
C GLU A 180 -13.73 14.24 18.01
N ARG A 181 -14.91 13.81 17.66
CA ARG A 181 -15.65 14.36 16.53
C ARG A 181 -16.42 15.58 17.04
N ALA A 182 -15.98 16.77 16.67
CA ALA A 182 -16.82 17.96 16.77
C ALA A 182 -17.99 17.80 15.79
N SER A 183 -19.05 17.11 16.18
CA SER A 183 -20.29 17.10 15.43
C SER A 183 -21.14 18.28 15.92
N ARG A 184 -21.51 19.19 15.03
CA ARG A 184 -22.49 20.25 15.34
C ARG A 184 -23.94 19.75 15.42
N LEU A 185 -24.14 18.43 15.44
CA LEU A 185 -25.47 17.81 15.50
C LEU A 185 -26.12 17.94 16.89
N ASP A 186 -25.36 18.25 17.93
CA ASP A 186 -25.86 18.46 19.27
C ASP A 186 -26.28 19.92 19.53
N GLU A 187 -26.14 20.80 18.52
CA GLU A 187 -26.54 22.23 18.57
C GLU A 187 -27.81 22.53 17.74
N LEU A 188 -28.50 21.50 17.23
CA LEU A 188 -29.79 21.57 16.55
C LEU A 188 -30.87 20.93 17.45
#